data_e831bfd779d04c8e32cd1c036024cfe3
#
_entry.id   e831bfd779d04c8e32cd1c036024cfe3
#
_cell.length_a   1.000
_cell.length_b   1.000
_cell.length_c   1.000
_cell.angle_alpha   90.00
_cell.angle_beta   90.00
_cell.angle_gamma   90.00
#
_symmetry.space_group_name_H-M   'P 1'
#
loop_
_entity.id
_entity.type
_entity.pdbx_description
1 polymer ?
#
loop_
_entity_poly.entity_id
_entity_poly.type
_entity_poly.pdbx_seq_one_letter_code
_entity_poly.pdbx_strand_id
1 'polypeptide(L)'
;QTCALPISFLVPILTHFDPSTTLFFTAMSTALFLLINKNVLPSYLGSSFGFIAPIAAVASAGKGIPAASFGIMVTGLLLALVGVAVHFAGAKWIDIIMPPVVNGAIVAIIGFNLAPSVWSNWQKGWDTALVTLLAVLLIAVLFRGLVGRLNILLGVIVGYVYACFRGQ
;
A
#
# COMPACT_ATOMS: atom_id res chain seq x y z
N GLN A 1 -4.93 0.45 10.14
CA GLN A 1 -5.90 -0.13 9.19
C GLN A 1 -6.58 0.93 8.31
N THR A 2 -6.70 2.17 8.77
CA THR A 2 -7.36 3.27 8.02
C THR A 2 -6.59 3.77 6.80
N CYS A 3 -5.28 3.52 6.72
CA CYS A 3 -4.46 3.82 5.53
C CYS A 3 -4.64 2.79 4.40
N ALA A 4 -5.28 1.66 4.65
CA ALA A 4 -5.38 0.58 3.69
C ALA A 4 -6.36 0.88 2.54
N LEU A 5 -7.45 1.62 2.81
CA LEU A 5 -8.43 1.98 1.79
C LEU A 5 -7.86 2.86 0.68
N PRO A 6 -7.17 3.99 0.96
CA PRO A 6 -6.54 4.79 -0.09
C PRO A 6 -5.50 4.01 -0.90
N ILE A 7 -4.71 3.14 -0.24
CA ILE A 7 -3.71 2.31 -0.90
C ILE A 7 -4.36 1.31 -1.87
N SER A 8 -5.50 0.72 -1.49
CA SER A 8 -6.21 -0.25 -2.33
C SER A 8 -6.78 0.34 -3.62
N PHE A 9 -7.00 1.65 -3.66
CA PHE A 9 -7.36 2.37 -4.89
C PHE A 9 -6.14 2.88 -5.64
N LEU A 10 -5.15 3.41 -4.93
CA LEU A 10 -4.00 4.06 -5.54
C LEU A 10 -3.09 3.06 -6.27
N VAL A 11 -2.84 1.90 -5.66
CA VAL A 11 -1.95 0.89 -6.26
C VAL A 11 -2.48 0.37 -7.59
N PRO A 12 -3.75 -0.05 -7.75
CA PRO A 12 -4.28 -0.47 -9.05
C PRO A 12 -4.19 0.63 -10.11
N ILE A 13 -4.50 1.87 -9.75
CA ILE A 13 -4.43 3.01 -10.68
C ILE A 13 -2.99 3.23 -11.17
N LEU A 14 -2.01 3.20 -10.27
CA LEU A 14 -0.59 3.38 -10.62
C LEU A 14 0.00 2.21 -11.41
N THR A 15 -0.54 1.02 -11.24
CA THR A 15 -0.07 -0.21 -11.90
C THR A 15 -0.89 -0.61 -13.12
N HIS A 16 -1.88 0.19 -13.50
CA HIS A 16 -2.81 -0.08 -14.60
C HIS A 16 -3.62 -1.39 -14.46
N PHE A 17 -3.81 -1.85 -13.23
CA PHE A 17 -4.75 -2.92 -12.93
C PHE A 17 -6.17 -2.37 -12.83
N ASP A 18 -7.16 -3.20 -13.13
CA ASP A 18 -8.56 -2.81 -12.93
C ASP A 18 -8.88 -2.69 -11.44
N PRO A 19 -9.28 -1.48 -10.97
CA PRO A 19 -9.55 -1.25 -9.54
C PRO A 19 -10.69 -2.13 -9.00
N SER A 20 -11.71 -2.39 -9.81
CA SER A 20 -12.87 -3.20 -9.41
C SER A 20 -12.48 -4.63 -9.11
N THR A 21 -11.69 -5.23 -10.00
CA THR A 21 -11.16 -6.59 -9.85
C THR A 21 -10.23 -6.69 -8.63
N THR A 22 -9.35 -5.71 -8.45
CA THR A 22 -8.42 -5.68 -7.31
C THR A 22 -9.16 -5.57 -5.98
N LEU A 23 -10.19 -4.73 -5.90
CA LEU A 23 -11.03 -4.59 -4.70
C LEU A 23 -11.80 -5.86 -4.39
N PHE A 24 -12.34 -6.53 -5.40
CA PHE A 24 -13.05 -7.80 -5.22
C PHE A 24 -12.14 -8.88 -4.61
N PHE A 25 -10.93 -9.06 -5.17
CA PHE A 25 -9.98 -10.04 -4.63
C PHE A 25 -9.45 -9.64 -3.25
N THR A 26 -9.29 -8.36 -2.97
CA THR A 26 -8.91 -7.84 -1.66
C THR A 26 -9.98 -8.14 -0.61
N ALA A 27 -11.25 -7.94 -0.95
CA ALA A 27 -12.37 -8.26 -0.07
C ALA A 27 -12.47 -9.77 0.20
N MET A 28 -12.33 -10.58 -0.84
CA MET A 28 -12.34 -12.05 -0.74
C MET A 28 -11.17 -12.56 0.12
N SER A 29 -9.97 -12.05 -0.10
CA SER A 29 -8.77 -12.42 0.69
C SER A 29 -8.93 -12.03 2.16
N THR A 30 -9.48 -10.85 2.43
CA THR A 30 -9.76 -10.38 3.79
C THR A 30 -10.80 -11.24 4.47
N ALA A 31 -11.88 -11.62 3.77
CA ALA A 31 -12.91 -12.50 4.30
C ALA A 31 -12.35 -13.90 4.63
N LEU A 32 -11.57 -14.49 3.72
CA LEU A 32 -10.88 -15.76 3.96
C LEU A 32 -9.93 -15.69 5.15
N PHE A 33 -9.16 -14.62 5.27
CA PHE A 33 -8.26 -14.40 6.40
C PHE A 33 -9.02 -14.34 7.74
N LEU A 34 -10.13 -13.62 7.79
CA LEU A 34 -10.97 -13.53 8.99
C LEU A 34 -11.59 -14.88 9.38
N LEU A 35 -12.02 -15.67 8.39
CA LEU A 35 -12.54 -17.03 8.61
C LEU A 35 -11.45 -17.97 9.18
N ILE A 36 -10.25 -17.97 8.59
CA ILE A 36 -9.14 -18.81 9.02
C ILE A 36 -8.69 -18.41 10.44
N ASN A 37 -8.57 -17.13 10.72
CA ASN A 37 -8.15 -16.61 12.03
C ASN A 37 -9.26 -16.57 13.07
N LYS A 38 -10.46 -17.02 12.76
CA LYS A 38 -11.63 -17.00 13.68
C LYS A 38 -11.83 -15.63 14.34
N ASN A 39 -11.55 -14.56 13.59
CA ASN A 39 -11.67 -13.17 14.04
C ASN A 39 -10.77 -12.77 15.24
N VAL A 40 -9.74 -13.57 15.54
CA VAL A 40 -8.79 -13.26 16.64
C VAL A 40 -7.91 -12.05 16.30
N LEU A 41 -7.54 -11.90 15.01
CA LEU A 41 -6.77 -10.77 14.48
C LEU A 41 -7.55 -10.10 13.34
N PRO A 42 -8.39 -9.10 13.62
CA PRO A 42 -9.06 -8.35 12.57
C PRO A 42 -8.04 -7.51 11.80
N SER A 43 -7.55 -8.03 10.68
CA SER A 43 -6.62 -7.34 9.80
C SER A 43 -7.17 -7.29 8.38
N TYR A 44 -7.00 -6.13 7.74
CA TYR A 44 -7.33 -5.93 6.35
C TYR A 44 -6.14 -6.34 5.48
N LEU A 45 -6.39 -7.22 4.51
CA LEU A 45 -5.39 -7.62 3.51
C LEU A 45 -5.62 -6.80 2.24
N GLY A 46 -4.78 -5.80 2.01
CA GLY A 46 -4.88 -4.93 0.85
C GLY A 46 -3.63 -4.92 0.01
N SER A 47 -3.66 -4.12 -1.06
CA SER A 47 -2.52 -3.90 -1.94
C SER A 47 -1.34 -3.30 -1.18
N SER A 48 -0.12 -3.64 -1.58
CA SER A 48 1.11 -3.13 -0.99
C SER A 48 1.86 -2.22 -1.96
N PHE A 49 2.36 -1.10 -1.46
CA PHE A 49 3.26 -0.21 -2.22
C PHE A 49 4.56 -0.91 -2.66
N GLY A 50 4.98 -1.96 -1.96
CA GLY A 50 6.16 -2.74 -2.33
C GLY A 50 6.05 -3.41 -3.71
N PHE A 51 4.84 -3.63 -4.23
CA PHE A 51 4.63 -4.23 -5.55
C PHE A 51 4.67 -3.22 -6.71
N ILE A 52 4.58 -1.92 -6.45
CA ILE A 52 4.55 -0.91 -7.52
C ILE A 52 5.83 -0.95 -8.35
N ALA A 53 7.00 -0.93 -7.70
CA ALA A 53 8.27 -0.94 -8.41
C ALA A 53 8.52 -2.24 -9.21
N PRO A 54 8.30 -3.45 -8.68
CA PRO A 54 8.38 -4.69 -9.46
C PRO A 54 7.41 -4.75 -10.63
N ILE A 55 6.16 -4.31 -10.45
CA ILE A 55 5.16 -4.29 -11.53
C ILE A 55 5.58 -3.30 -12.62
N ALA A 56 6.03 -2.09 -12.24
CA ALA A 56 6.54 -1.10 -13.18
C ALA A 56 7.76 -1.62 -13.97
N ALA A 57 8.67 -2.34 -13.32
CA ALA A 57 9.81 -2.95 -13.97
C ALA A 57 9.40 -4.04 -14.99
N VAL A 58 8.42 -4.87 -14.67
CA VAL A 58 7.87 -5.88 -15.60
C VAL A 58 7.15 -5.21 -16.77
N ALA A 59 6.39 -4.14 -16.51
CA ALA A 59 5.70 -3.37 -17.54
C ALA A 59 6.69 -2.70 -18.49
N SER A 60 7.77 -2.11 -17.99
CA SER A 60 8.83 -1.49 -18.81
C SER A 60 9.61 -2.52 -19.64
N ALA A 61 9.70 -3.77 -19.18
CA ALA A 61 10.29 -4.87 -19.91
C ALA A 61 9.37 -5.43 -21.04
N GLY A 62 8.21 -4.82 -21.29
CA GLY A 62 7.29 -5.22 -22.37
C GLY A 62 6.52 -6.51 -22.13
N LYS A 63 6.58 -7.09 -20.93
CA LYS A 63 5.93 -8.38 -20.61
C LYS A 63 4.47 -8.26 -20.19
N GLY A 64 3.97 -7.05 -19.99
CA GLY A 64 2.56 -6.76 -19.72
C GLY A 64 2.03 -7.24 -18.35
N ILE A 65 0.75 -6.96 -18.12
CA ILE A 65 0.01 -7.28 -16.88
C ILE A 65 -0.01 -8.78 -16.55
N PRO A 66 -0.16 -9.72 -17.50
CA PRO A 66 -0.18 -11.16 -17.19
C PRO A 66 1.10 -11.65 -16.51
N ALA A 67 2.27 -11.17 -16.95
CA ALA A 67 3.54 -11.54 -16.32
C ALA A 67 3.69 -10.98 -14.91
N ALA A 68 3.21 -9.76 -14.68
CA ALA A 68 3.17 -9.17 -13.33
C ALA A 68 2.24 -9.98 -12.41
N SER A 69 1.06 -10.37 -12.89
CA SER A 69 0.10 -11.20 -12.13
C SER A 69 0.69 -12.55 -11.77
N PHE A 70 1.40 -13.19 -12.71
CA PHE A 70 2.10 -14.45 -12.44
C PHE A 70 3.18 -14.27 -11.34
N GLY A 71 3.95 -13.18 -11.39
CA GLY A 71 4.93 -12.86 -10.35
C GLY A 71 4.29 -12.69 -8.96
N ILE A 72 3.13 -12.05 -8.89
CA ILE A 72 2.36 -11.91 -7.64
C ILE A 72 1.90 -13.27 -7.12
N MET A 73 1.41 -14.15 -8.00
CA MET A 73 1.00 -15.52 -7.62
C MET A 73 2.18 -16.32 -7.07
N VAL A 74 3.34 -16.27 -7.72
CA VAL A 74 4.56 -16.95 -7.25
C VAL A 74 4.99 -16.40 -5.89
N THR A 75 4.96 -15.09 -5.70
CA THR A 75 5.26 -14.46 -4.40
C THR A 75 4.29 -14.93 -3.32
N GLY A 76 3.00 -15.01 -3.62
CA GLY A 76 1.98 -15.54 -2.69
C GLY A 76 2.26 -16.98 -2.30
N LEU A 77 2.64 -17.83 -3.27
CA LEU A 77 3.01 -19.22 -3.01
C LEU A 77 4.26 -19.34 -2.11
N LEU A 78 5.28 -18.52 -2.38
CA LEU A 78 6.48 -18.48 -1.53
C LEU A 78 6.16 -18.04 -0.10
N LEU A 79 5.31 -17.03 0.08
CA LEU A 79 4.86 -16.61 1.40
C LEU A 79 4.06 -17.70 2.12
N ALA A 80 3.23 -18.45 1.39
CA ALA A 80 2.52 -19.61 1.96
C ALA A 80 3.49 -20.68 2.44
N LEU A 81 4.54 -20.99 1.65
CA LEU A 81 5.59 -21.93 2.06
C LEU A 81 6.34 -21.45 3.31
N VAL A 82 6.67 -20.16 3.38
CA VAL A 82 7.26 -19.54 4.58
C VAL A 82 6.31 -19.68 5.78
N GLY A 83 5.00 -19.45 5.58
CA GLY A 83 3.99 -19.65 6.63
C GLY A 83 3.96 -21.07 7.18
N VAL A 84 4.05 -22.07 6.29
CA VAL A 84 4.15 -23.48 6.67
C VAL A 84 5.45 -23.75 7.43
N ALA A 85 6.58 -23.22 6.95
CA ALA A 85 7.87 -23.36 7.64
C ALA A 85 7.83 -22.75 9.05
N VAL A 86 7.19 -21.58 9.21
CA VAL A 86 6.99 -20.94 10.53
C VAL A 86 6.12 -21.79 11.44
N HIS A 87 5.12 -22.46 10.90
CA HIS A 87 4.25 -23.35 11.69
C HIS A 87 5.05 -24.50 12.33
N PHE A 88 6.02 -25.08 11.62
CA PHE A 88 6.85 -26.17 12.12
C PHE A 88 8.08 -25.71 12.91
N ALA A 89 8.76 -24.66 12.46
CA ALA A 89 10.02 -24.20 13.05
C ALA A 89 9.84 -23.10 14.13
N GLY A 90 8.60 -22.60 14.28
CA GLY A 90 8.34 -21.47 15.19
C GLY A 90 8.74 -20.11 14.59
N ALA A 91 8.38 -19.01 15.27
CA ALA A 91 8.60 -17.64 14.78
C ALA A 91 9.98 -17.07 15.17
N LYS A 92 10.73 -17.69 16.06
CA LYS A 92 11.98 -17.12 16.60
C LYS A 92 13.05 -16.81 15.56
N TRP A 93 13.14 -17.63 14.51
CA TRP A 93 14.12 -17.41 13.44
C TRP A 93 13.78 -16.17 12.60
N ILE A 94 12.50 -15.80 12.50
CA ILE A 94 12.06 -14.57 11.81
C ILE A 94 12.55 -13.35 12.56
N ASP A 95 12.43 -13.32 13.89
CA ASP A 95 12.91 -12.21 14.71
C ASP A 95 14.42 -12.00 14.59
N ILE A 96 15.17 -13.09 14.34
CA ILE A 96 16.61 -13.04 14.12
C ILE A 96 16.96 -12.48 12.73
N ILE A 97 16.21 -12.90 11.69
CA ILE A 97 16.47 -12.49 10.30
C ILE A 97 15.91 -11.07 10.02
N MET A 98 14.77 -10.73 10.63
CA MET A 98 14.07 -9.45 10.43
C MET A 98 13.98 -8.63 11.72
N PRO A 99 15.12 -8.19 12.30
CA PRO A 99 15.08 -7.27 13.42
C PRO A 99 14.43 -5.95 13.00
N PRO A 100 13.95 -5.11 13.94
CA PRO A 100 13.26 -3.84 13.66
C PRO A 100 14.05 -2.89 12.74
N VAL A 101 15.38 -2.94 12.81
CA VAL A 101 16.27 -2.15 11.94
C VAL A 101 16.12 -2.54 10.47
N VAL A 102 16.05 -3.84 10.17
CA VAL A 102 15.86 -4.35 8.80
C VAL A 102 14.50 -3.93 8.27
N ASN A 103 13.44 -4.03 9.07
CA ASN A 103 12.11 -3.56 8.71
C ASN A 103 12.11 -2.06 8.39
N GLY A 104 12.79 -1.25 9.19
CA GLY A 104 12.96 0.19 8.93
C GLY A 104 13.68 0.48 7.62
N ALA A 105 14.76 -0.26 7.35
CA ALA A 105 15.51 -0.14 6.08
C ALA A 105 14.64 -0.50 4.86
N ILE A 106 13.86 -1.59 4.94
CA ILE A 106 12.95 -2.00 3.86
C ILE A 106 11.91 -0.91 3.59
N VAL A 107 11.29 -0.35 4.63
CA VAL A 107 10.32 0.75 4.48
C VAL A 107 10.95 1.97 3.83
N ALA A 108 12.18 2.33 4.21
CA ALA A 108 12.92 3.43 3.59
C ALA A 108 13.19 3.17 2.10
N ILE A 109 13.61 1.97 1.73
CA ILE A 109 13.83 1.58 0.32
C ILE A 109 12.54 1.65 -0.48
N ILE A 110 11.42 1.20 0.06
CA ILE A 110 10.10 1.33 -0.59
C ILE A 110 9.77 2.82 -0.82
N GLY A 111 10.00 3.68 0.17
CA GLY A 111 9.83 5.12 0.02
C GLY A 111 10.69 5.73 -1.07
N PHE A 112 11.97 5.38 -1.15
CA PHE A 112 12.88 5.84 -2.22
C PHE A 112 12.45 5.34 -3.61
N ASN A 113 11.96 4.13 -3.73
CA ASN A 113 11.44 3.60 -4.99
C ASN A 113 10.18 4.34 -5.48
N LEU A 114 9.41 4.94 -4.59
CA LEU A 114 8.25 5.75 -4.93
C LEU A 114 8.59 7.22 -5.26
N ALA A 115 9.78 7.69 -4.92
CA ALA A 115 10.20 9.08 -5.12
C ALA A 115 10.05 9.57 -6.58
N PRO A 116 10.42 8.80 -7.63
CA PRO A 116 10.22 9.24 -9.03
C PRO A 116 8.74 9.49 -9.37
N SER A 117 7.83 8.64 -8.86
CA SER A 117 6.38 8.81 -9.05
C SER A 117 5.86 10.06 -8.35
N VAL A 118 6.35 10.35 -7.15
CA VAL A 118 6.02 11.58 -6.42
C VAL A 118 6.52 12.81 -7.18
N TRP A 119 7.75 12.76 -7.69
CA TRP A 119 8.34 13.87 -8.44
C TRP A 119 7.57 14.21 -9.72
N SER A 120 7.15 13.20 -10.49
CA SER A 120 6.35 13.41 -11.70
C SER A 120 4.98 14.01 -11.41
N ASN A 121 4.35 13.61 -10.30
CA ASN A 121 3.07 14.18 -9.88
C ASN A 121 3.22 15.60 -9.28
N TRP A 122 4.33 15.86 -8.58
CA TRP A 122 4.66 17.20 -8.08
C TRP A 122 4.74 18.24 -9.19
N GLN A 123 5.37 17.89 -10.30
CA GLN A 123 5.48 18.81 -11.45
C GLN A 123 4.13 19.18 -12.10
N LYS A 124 3.10 18.32 -11.95
CA LYS A 124 1.76 18.56 -12.53
C LYS A 124 0.91 19.54 -11.71
N GLY A 125 1.16 19.61 -10.39
CA GLY A 125 0.34 20.45 -9.50
C GLY A 125 0.98 20.58 -8.12
N TRP A 126 2.12 21.25 -8.05
CA TRP A 126 2.89 21.41 -6.82
C TRP A 126 2.11 22.10 -5.70
N ASP A 127 1.22 23.06 -6.05
CA ASP A 127 0.37 23.78 -5.09
C ASP A 127 -0.58 22.81 -4.36
N THR A 128 -1.31 21.99 -5.14
CA THR A 128 -2.26 20.99 -4.62
C THR A 128 -1.53 19.93 -3.81
N ALA A 129 -0.35 19.48 -4.27
CA ALA A 129 0.48 18.53 -3.55
C ALA A 129 0.95 19.09 -2.20
N LEU A 130 1.37 20.35 -2.16
CA LEU A 130 1.83 21.02 -0.95
C LEU A 130 0.69 21.23 0.05
N VAL A 131 -0.47 21.68 -0.41
CA VAL A 131 -1.67 21.85 0.44
C VAL A 131 -2.11 20.51 1.04
N THR A 132 -2.16 19.45 0.22
CA THR A 132 -2.51 18.10 0.67
C THR A 132 -1.52 17.58 1.72
N LEU A 133 -0.22 17.74 1.47
CA LEU A 133 0.82 17.33 2.41
C LEU A 133 0.71 18.06 3.74
N LEU A 134 0.55 19.38 3.70
CA LEU A 134 0.39 20.19 4.91
C LEU A 134 -0.88 19.80 5.67
N ALA A 135 -2.00 19.57 4.96
CA ALA A 135 -3.25 19.12 5.58
C ALA A 135 -3.06 17.78 6.29
N VAL A 136 -2.43 16.78 5.65
CA VAL A 136 -2.14 15.48 6.26
C VAL A 136 -1.28 15.64 7.52
N LEU A 137 -0.21 16.43 7.45
CA LEU A 137 0.69 16.67 8.58
C LEU A 137 -0.01 17.39 9.73
N LEU A 138 -0.79 18.43 9.44
CA LEU A 138 -1.54 19.18 10.45
C LEU A 138 -2.58 18.28 11.14
N ILE A 139 -3.34 17.50 10.36
CA ILE A 139 -4.33 16.57 10.90
C ILE A 139 -3.64 15.50 11.78
N ALA A 140 -2.50 14.96 11.34
CA ALA A 140 -1.77 13.95 12.10
C ALA A 140 -1.21 14.47 13.43
N VAL A 141 -0.80 15.73 13.49
CA VAL A 141 -0.19 16.34 14.69
C VAL A 141 -1.25 16.91 15.63
N LEU A 142 -2.26 17.63 15.10
CA LEU A 142 -3.25 18.34 15.89
C LEU A 142 -4.35 17.42 16.45
N PHE A 143 -4.76 16.42 15.66
CA PHE A 143 -5.88 15.56 16.01
C PHE A 143 -5.40 14.22 16.57
N ARG A 144 -5.94 13.83 17.73
CA ARG A 144 -5.73 12.52 18.36
C ARG A 144 -6.99 11.67 18.25
N GLY A 145 -6.83 10.35 18.36
CA GLY A 145 -7.96 9.41 18.30
C GLY A 145 -8.36 9.03 16.87
N LEU A 146 -9.65 8.93 16.60
CA LEU A 146 -10.20 8.44 15.33
C LEU A 146 -9.85 9.37 14.16
N VAL A 147 -9.94 10.68 14.35
CA VAL A 147 -9.65 11.71 13.33
C VAL A 147 -8.17 11.67 12.94
N GLY A 148 -7.25 11.52 13.91
CA GLY A 148 -5.81 11.38 13.63
C GLY A 148 -5.47 10.08 12.89
N ARG A 149 -6.31 9.05 12.99
CA ARG A 149 -6.15 7.81 12.20
C ARG A 149 -6.65 7.95 10.76
N LEU A 150 -7.57 8.87 10.50
CA LEU A 150 -8.13 9.18 9.18
C LEU A 150 -7.37 10.30 8.46
N ASN A 151 -6.20 10.69 8.95
CA ASN A 151 -5.41 11.82 8.45
C ASN A 151 -5.19 11.80 6.94
N ILE A 152 -4.86 10.64 6.36
CA ILE A 152 -4.64 10.50 4.92
C ILE A 152 -5.93 10.72 4.14
N LEU A 153 -7.04 10.11 4.57
CA LEU A 153 -8.34 10.28 3.92
C LEU A 153 -8.79 11.75 3.95
N LEU A 154 -8.71 12.38 5.12
CA LEU A 154 -9.07 13.80 5.28
C LEU A 154 -8.15 14.71 4.48
N GLY A 155 -6.84 14.42 4.45
CA GLY A 155 -5.89 15.17 3.64
C GLY A 155 -6.19 15.10 2.15
N VAL A 156 -6.55 13.89 1.64
CA VAL A 156 -6.97 13.72 0.25
C VAL A 156 -8.24 14.50 -0.06
N ILE A 157 -9.23 14.49 0.83
CA ILE A 157 -10.46 15.27 0.66
C ILE A 157 -10.14 16.78 0.59
N VAL A 158 -9.30 17.28 1.51
CA VAL A 158 -8.87 18.69 1.50
C VAL A 158 -8.15 19.04 0.19
N GLY A 159 -7.22 18.17 -0.25
CA GLY A 159 -6.52 18.35 -1.52
C GLY A 159 -7.45 18.36 -2.73
N TYR A 160 -8.44 17.45 -2.74
CA TYR A 160 -9.43 17.38 -3.80
C TYR A 160 -10.31 18.64 -3.86
N VAL A 161 -10.81 19.08 -2.70
CA VAL A 161 -11.61 20.33 -2.61
C VAL A 161 -10.79 21.52 -3.10
N TYR A 162 -9.52 21.61 -2.68
CA TYR A 162 -8.63 22.67 -3.15
C TYR A 162 -8.40 22.63 -4.67
N ALA A 163 -8.19 21.44 -5.26
CA ALA A 163 -8.04 21.24 -6.69
C ALA A 163 -9.30 21.69 -7.46
N CYS A 164 -10.49 21.36 -6.95
CA CYS A 164 -11.76 21.82 -7.54
C CYS A 164 -11.88 23.36 -7.54
N PHE A 165 -11.45 24.04 -6.47
CA PHE A 165 -11.47 25.51 -6.43
C PHE A 165 -10.47 26.14 -7.40
N ARG A 166 -9.38 25.47 -7.70
CA ARG A 166 -8.36 25.93 -8.68
C ARG A 166 -8.69 25.57 -10.12
N GLY A 167 -9.73 24.74 -10.35
CA GLY A 167 -10.13 24.31 -11.70
C GLY A 167 -9.14 23.32 -12.33
N GLN A 168 -8.42 22.55 -11.52
CA GLN A 168 -7.51 21.48 -11.94
C GLN A 168 -8.20 20.13 -11.95
#